data_c1dfce7c954d66cca9777042657c7eb3
#
_entry.id   c1dfce7c954d66cca9777042657c7eb3
#
_cell.length_a   1.000
_cell.length_b   1.000
_cell.length_c   1.000
_cell.angle_alpha   90.00
_cell.angle_beta   90.00
_cell.angle_gamma   90.00
#
_symmetry.space_group_name_H-M   'P 1'
#
loop_
_entity.id
_entity.type
_entity.pdbx_description
1 polymer ?
#
loop_
_entity_poly.entity_id
_entity_poly.type
_entity_poly.pdbx_seq_one_letter_code
_entity_poly.pdbx_strand_id
1 'polypeptide(L)'
;IDYARYPVNDEASCRSHLQMLLIGAGLSPVPESHSALGRSDLEVEAAGRLWVFEIKYAREPSEEQKLLQEGMEQMRARRYGEKLHGKKLMRAVLVFSASKRKFSAWQLDEP
;
A
#
# COMPACT_ATOMS: atom_id res chain seq x y z
N ILE A 1 3.54 11.67 13.13
CA ILE A 1 4.60 12.00 12.14
C ILE A 1 4.65 13.50 11.93
N ASP A 2 5.82 14.06 11.99
CA ASP A 2 6.04 15.48 11.71
C ASP A 2 5.99 15.72 10.20
N TYR A 3 4.83 16.15 9.69
CA TYR A 3 4.63 16.38 8.28
C TYR A 3 5.52 17.50 7.71
N ALA A 4 5.81 18.53 8.50
CA ALA A 4 6.65 19.63 8.05
C ALA A 4 8.08 19.17 7.78
N ARG A 5 8.56 18.21 8.60
CA ARG A 5 9.91 17.65 8.48
C ARG A 5 9.97 16.50 7.46
N TYR A 6 8.91 15.71 7.39
CA TYR A 6 8.83 14.52 6.54
C TYR A 6 7.57 14.58 5.68
N PRO A 7 7.50 15.49 4.70
CA PRO A 7 6.29 15.66 3.91
C PRO A 7 6.04 14.47 2.98
N VAL A 8 4.77 14.15 2.79
CA VAL A 8 4.35 13.19 1.77
C VAL A 8 3.97 13.99 0.53
N ASN A 9 4.72 13.81 -0.55
CA ASN A 9 4.53 14.56 -1.80
C ASN A 9 4.46 13.68 -3.05
N ASP A 10 4.61 12.36 -2.90
CA ASP A 10 4.52 11.38 -3.98
C ASP A 10 4.26 9.99 -3.40
N GLU A 11 4.14 8.99 -4.29
CA GLU A 11 3.93 7.60 -3.87
C GLU A 11 5.09 7.06 -3.05
N ALA A 12 6.33 7.41 -3.42
CA ALA A 12 7.52 6.92 -2.72
C ALA A 12 7.60 7.43 -1.28
N SER A 13 7.33 8.71 -1.06
CA SER A 13 7.32 9.27 0.29
C SER A 13 6.17 8.73 1.12
N CYS A 14 5.02 8.50 0.49
CA CYS A 14 3.87 7.87 1.15
C CYS A 14 4.19 6.46 1.61
N ARG A 15 4.82 5.66 0.75
CA ARG A 15 5.27 4.31 1.09
C ARG A 15 6.26 4.33 2.26
N SER A 16 7.21 5.27 2.25
CA SER A 16 8.19 5.40 3.31
C SER A 16 7.54 5.71 4.65
N HIS A 17 6.55 6.59 4.67
CA HIS A 17 5.79 6.90 5.90
C HIS A 17 5.05 5.68 6.43
N LEU A 18 4.37 4.95 5.55
CA LEU A 18 3.67 3.73 5.97
C LEU A 18 4.66 2.69 6.51
N GLN A 19 5.81 2.53 5.85
CA GLN A 19 6.85 1.62 6.30
C GLN A 19 7.34 1.99 7.71
N MET A 20 7.57 3.26 7.96
CA MET A 20 7.98 3.75 9.28
C MET A 20 6.94 3.48 10.35
N LEU A 21 5.66 3.68 10.04
CA LEU A 21 4.56 3.39 10.97
C LEU A 21 4.49 1.91 11.32
N LEU A 22 4.65 1.04 10.32
CA LEU A 22 4.62 -0.41 10.53
C LEU A 22 5.82 -0.88 11.37
N ILE A 23 7.01 -0.34 11.11
CA ILE A 23 8.21 -0.61 11.91
C ILE A 23 7.99 -0.16 13.35
N GLY A 24 7.43 1.01 13.55
CA GLY A 24 7.11 1.54 14.88
C GLY A 24 6.09 0.68 15.63
N ALA A 25 5.25 -0.06 14.90
CA ALA A 25 4.30 -0.99 15.48
C ALA A 25 4.90 -2.38 15.74
N GLY A 26 6.20 -2.57 15.52
CA GLY A 26 6.89 -3.84 15.76
C GLY A 26 6.85 -4.82 14.60
N LEU A 27 6.44 -4.36 13.42
CA LEU A 27 6.37 -5.20 12.23
C LEU A 27 7.62 -5.02 11.36
N SER A 28 7.81 -5.94 10.40
CA SER A 28 8.98 -5.95 9.51
C SER A 28 8.52 -5.87 8.05
N PRO A 29 8.14 -4.67 7.57
CA PRO A 29 7.68 -4.52 6.19
C PRO A 29 8.83 -4.68 5.19
N VAL A 30 8.51 -5.27 4.04
CA VAL A 30 9.45 -5.44 2.91
C VAL A 30 8.97 -4.54 1.77
N PRO A 31 9.73 -3.48 1.44
CA PRO A 31 9.35 -2.60 0.34
C PRO A 31 9.73 -3.20 -1.02
N GLU A 32 8.95 -2.83 -2.04
CA GLU A 32 9.22 -3.18 -3.44
C GLU A 32 9.46 -4.67 -3.67
N SER A 33 8.60 -5.51 -3.10
CA SER A 33 8.70 -6.94 -3.31
C SER A 33 8.36 -7.32 -4.74
N HIS A 34 9.25 -8.08 -5.38
CA HIS A 34 9.10 -8.51 -6.77
C HIS A 34 8.71 -9.98 -6.86
N SER A 35 7.87 -10.29 -7.84
CA SER A 35 7.57 -11.65 -8.23
C SER A 35 7.54 -11.75 -9.75
N ALA A 36 7.44 -12.97 -10.29
CA ALA A 36 7.30 -13.18 -11.74
C ALA A 36 6.03 -12.53 -12.30
N LEU A 37 5.03 -12.27 -11.44
CA LEU A 37 3.73 -11.76 -11.85
C LEU A 37 3.56 -10.26 -11.61
N GLY A 38 4.55 -9.62 -10.97
CA GLY A 38 4.48 -8.19 -10.71
C GLY A 38 5.24 -7.78 -9.47
N ARG A 39 5.09 -6.50 -9.12
CA ARG A 39 5.76 -5.89 -7.96
C ARG A 39 4.70 -5.25 -7.07
N SER A 40 4.78 -5.53 -5.78
CA SER A 40 4.00 -4.81 -4.77
C SER A 40 4.82 -3.66 -4.19
N ASP A 41 4.15 -2.60 -3.75
CA ASP A 41 4.83 -1.47 -3.12
C ASP A 41 5.37 -1.82 -1.74
N LEU A 42 4.62 -2.62 -0.98
CA LEU A 42 5.00 -2.97 0.38
C LEU A 42 4.32 -4.28 0.77
N GLU A 43 5.07 -5.15 1.45
CA GLU A 43 4.52 -6.39 2.02
C GLU A 43 4.85 -6.46 3.50
N VAL A 44 3.94 -7.01 4.30
CA VAL A 44 4.20 -7.25 5.72
C VAL A 44 3.44 -8.48 6.21
N GLU A 45 4.09 -9.29 7.03
CA GLU A 45 3.45 -10.39 7.73
C GLU A 45 2.94 -9.89 9.08
N ALA A 46 1.66 -10.08 9.33
CA ALA A 46 1.04 -9.67 10.59
C ALA A 46 -0.21 -10.51 10.85
N ALA A 47 -0.42 -10.91 12.09
CA ALA A 47 -1.60 -11.66 12.54
C ALA A 47 -1.83 -12.95 11.74
N GLY A 48 -0.75 -13.65 11.39
CA GLY A 48 -0.82 -14.91 10.62
C GLY A 48 -1.17 -14.74 9.15
N ARG A 49 -1.11 -13.51 8.64
CA ARG A 49 -1.46 -13.17 7.26
C ARG A 49 -0.32 -12.46 6.58
N LEU A 50 -0.26 -12.59 5.25
CA LEU A 50 0.60 -11.77 4.42
C LEU A 50 -0.23 -10.61 3.88
N TRP A 51 0.14 -9.39 4.21
CA TRP A 51 -0.49 -8.17 3.72
C TRP A 51 0.34 -7.60 2.58
N VAL A 52 -0.32 -7.32 1.46
CA VAL A 52 0.30 -6.73 0.28
C VAL A 52 -0.39 -5.39 0.00
N PHE A 53 0.40 -4.34 -0.10
CA PHE A 53 -0.11 -2.98 -0.29
C PHE A 53 0.25 -2.44 -1.66
N GLU A 54 -0.73 -1.81 -2.29
CA GLU A 54 -0.57 -0.93 -3.45
C GLU A 54 -0.91 0.48 -3.00
N ILE A 55 0.01 1.42 -3.21
CA ILE A 55 -0.12 2.78 -2.72
C ILE A 55 -0.31 3.73 -3.89
N LYS A 56 -1.30 4.61 -3.78
CA LYS A 56 -1.58 5.65 -4.76
C LYS A 56 -1.57 7.01 -4.08
N TYR A 57 -1.15 8.02 -4.81
CA TYR A 57 -1.09 9.39 -4.34
C TYR A 57 -2.02 10.27 -5.16
N ALA A 58 -3.05 10.83 -4.51
CA ALA A 58 -4.04 11.72 -5.14
C ALA A 58 -3.64 13.17 -4.90
N ARG A 59 -3.35 13.90 -5.96
CA ARG A 59 -3.03 15.32 -5.89
C ARG A 59 -4.29 16.16 -5.68
N GLU A 60 -5.41 15.68 -6.25
CA GLU A 60 -6.71 16.33 -6.17
C GLU A 60 -7.76 15.35 -5.63
N PRO A 61 -8.74 15.83 -4.84
CA PRO A 61 -9.79 14.96 -4.30
C PRO A 61 -10.57 14.20 -5.37
N SER A 62 -10.73 14.81 -6.56
CA SER A 62 -11.46 14.19 -7.67
C SER A 62 -10.77 12.93 -8.22
N GLU A 63 -9.50 12.73 -7.94
CA GLU A 63 -8.74 11.57 -8.41
C GLU A 63 -8.86 10.35 -7.50
N GLU A 64 -9.36 10.50 -6.28
CA GLU A 64 -9.25 9.44 -5.25
C GLU A 64 -9.93 8.13 -5.67
N GLN A 65 -11.17 8.21 -6.14
CA GLN A 65 -11.90 6.99 -6.53
C GLN A 65 -11.32 6.33 -7.78
N LYS A 66 -10.88 7.13 -8.74
CA LYS A 66 -10.23 6.63 -9.94
C LYS A 66 -8.94 5.87 -9.60
N LEU A 67 -8.11 6.45 -8.75
CA LEU A 67 -6.85 5.84 -8.32
C LEU A 67 -7.09 4.57 -7.51
N LEU A 68 -8.11 4.57 -6.66
CA LEU A 68 -8.48 3.38 -5.90
C LEU A 68 -8.85 2.23 -6.84
N GLN A 69 -9.67 2.50 -7.84
CA GLN A 69 -10.08 1.51 -8.81
C GLN A 69 -8.92 1.03 -9.67
N GLU A 70 -8.07 1.94 -10.13
CA GLU A 70 -6.86 1.58 -10.88
C GLU A 70 -5.94 0.68 -10.05
N GLY A 71 -5.76 1.00 -8.77
CA GLY A 71 -4.96 0.17 -7.87
C GLY A 71 -5.51 -1.23 -7.70
N MET A 72 -6.82 -1.35 -7.55
CA MET A 72 -7.48 -2.66 -7.42
C MET A 72 -7.34 -3.49 -8.70
N GLU A 73 -7.56 -2.89 -9.86
CA GLU A 73 -7.40 -3.56 -11.15
C GLU A 73 -5.96 -4.01 -11.36
N GLN A 74 -5.00 -3.14 -11.05
CA GLN A 74 -3.57 -3.42 -11.16
C GLN A 74 -3.16 -4.59 -10.26
N MET A 75 -3.64 -4.59 -9.02
CA MET A 75 -3.34 -5.63 -8.05
C MET A 75 -3.91 -6.99 -8.49
N ARG A 76 -5.13 -7.01 -9.01
CA ARG A 76 -5.76 -8.23 -9.52
C ARG A 76 -5.07 -8.74 -10.78
N ALA A 77 -4.79 -7.85 -11.73
CA ALA A 77 -4.15 -8.20 -13.00
C ALA A 77 -2.74 -8.75 -12.81
N ARG A 78 -2.00 -8.21 -11.86
CA ARG A 78 -0.60 -8.61 -11.59
C ARG A 78 -0.49 -9.68 -10.51
N ARG A 79 -1.58 -10.05 -9.89
CA ARG A 79 -1.63 -11.09 -8.86
C ARG A 79 -0.59 -10.87 -7.76
N TYR A 80 -0.50 -9.63 -7.28
CA TYR A 80 0.46 -9.24 -6.25
C TYR A 80 0.36 -10.13 -5.01
N GLY A 81 1.52 -10.56 -4.50
CA GLY A 81 1.60 -11.34 -3.29
C GLY A 81 1.29 -12.81 -3.44
N GLU A 82 1.00 -13.29 -4.64
CA GLU A 82 0.78 -14.73 -4.87
C GLU A 82 2.10 -15.49 -4.78
N LYS A 83 2.45 -15.87 -3.58
CA LYS A 83 3.61 -16.69 -3.27
C LYS A 83 3.15 -17.87 -2.42
N LEU A 84 3.91 -18.97 -2.43
CA LEU A 84 3.60 -20.14 -1.63
C LEU A 84 4.09 -19.94 -0.20
N HIS A 85 3.33 -19.18 0.59
CA HIS A 85 3.68 -18.87 1.98
C HIS A 85 2.98 -19.74 3.01
N GLY A 86 1.93 -20.47 2.64
CA GLY A 86 1.08 -21.14 3.60
C GLY A 86 0.30 -20.19 4.49
N LYS A 87 0.32 -18.89 4.20
CA LYS A 87 -0.39 -17.86 4.96
C LYS A 87 -1.52 -17.29 4.12
N LYS A 88 -2.56 -16.82 4.81
CA LYS A 88 -3.68 -16.15 4.16
C LYS A 88 -3.21 -14.81 3.58
N LEU A 89 -3.49 -14.60 2.31
CA LEU A 89 -3.14 -13.37 1.61
C LEU A 89 -4.23 -12.32 1.80
N MET A 90 -3.82 -11.10 2.13
CA MET A 90 -4.69 -9.93 2.17
C MET A 90 -4.10 -8.85 1.28
N ARG A 91 -4.90 -8.31 0.37
CA ARG A 91 -4.48 -7.22 -0.51
C ARG A 91 -5.16 -5.93 -0.08
N ALA A 92 -4.41 -4.84 -0.11
CA ALA A 92 -4.94 -3.53 0.27
C ALA A 92 -4.45 -2.47 -0.70
N VAL A 93 -5.37 -1.69 -1.23
CA VAL A 93 -5.06 -0.47 -1.98
C VAL A 93 -5.33 0.70 -1.06
N LEU A 94 -4.33 1.57 -0.91
CA LEU A 94 -4.42 2.76 -0.08
C LEU A 94 -4.19 3.99 -0.96
N VAL A 95 -5.08 4.96 -0.87
CA VAL A 95 -4.95 6.23 -1.57
C VAL A 95 -4.69 7.34 -0.57
N PHE A 96 -3.53 7.98 -0.68
CA PHE A 96 -3.18 9.14 0.12
C PHE A 96 -3.66 10.41 -0.57
N SER A 97 -4.38 11.27 0.16
CA SER A 97 -4.85 12.55 -0.34
C SER A 97 -3.88 13.66 0.04
N ALA A 98 -3.32 14.32 -0.98
CA ALA A 98 -2.42 15.45 -0.76
C ALA A 98 -3.10 16.60 -0.05
N SER A 99 -4.35 16.90 -0.41
CA SER A 99 -5.09 18.02 0.20
C SER A 99 -5.49 17.75 1.64
N LYS A 100 -5.84 16.50 1.96
CA LYS A 100 -6.26 16.09 3.31
C LYS A 100 -5.10 15.64 4.19
N ARG A 101 -3.94 15.41 3.59
CA ARG A 101 -2.70 14.92 4.26
C ARG A 101 -2.92 13.63 5.04
N LYS A 102 -3.66 12.70 4.45
CA LYS A 102 -3.96 11.40 5.05
C LYS A 102 -4.39 10.39 4.00
N PHE A 103 -4.40 9.11 4.38
CA PHE A 103 -5.05 8.09 3.59
C PHE A 103 -6.55 8.34 3.66
N SER A 104 -7.17 8.70 2.54
CA SER A 104 -8.57 9.10 2.45
C SER A 104 -9.47 8.04 1.83
N ALA A 105 -8.90 7.09 1.11
CA ALA A 105 -9.63 6.00 0.50
C ALA A 105 -8.78 4.73 0.56
N TRP A 106 -9.45 3.60 0.77
CA TRP A 106 -8.79 2.31 0.78
C TRP A 106 -9.79 1.22 0.45
N GLN A 107 -9.27 0.11 -0.04
CA GLN A 107 -10.08 -1.08 -0.28
C GLN A 107 -9.24 -2.32 0.00
N LEU A 108 -9.86 -3.28 0.68
CA LEU A 108 -9.26 -4.57 0.96
C LEU A 108 -9.82 -5.61 0.00
N ASP A 109 -8.97 -6.53 -0.40
CA ASP A 109 -9.34 -7.65 -1.25
C ASP A 109 -8.77 -8.92 -0.61
N GLU A 110 -9.65 -9.86 -0.32
CA GLU A 110 -9.29 -11.16 0.24
C GLU A 110 -9.48 -12.22 -0.85
N PRO A 111 -8.38 -12.60 -1.52
CA PRO A 111 -8.47 -13.56 -2.62
C PRO A 111 -8.84 -14.96 -2.15
#